data_8669e85631ac344f3e5de54d2809236f
#
_entry.id   8669e85631ac344f3e5de54d2809236f
#
_cell.length_a   1.000
_cell.length_b   1.000
_cell.length_c   1.000
_cell.angle_alpha   90.00
_cell.angle_beta   90.00
_cell.angle_gamma   90.00
#
_symmetry.space_group_name_H-M   'P 1'
#
loop_
_entity.id
_entity.type
_entity.pdbx_description
1 polymer ?
#
loop_
_entity_poly.entity_id
_entity_poly.type
_entity_poly.pdbx_seq_one_letter_code
_entity_poly.pdbx_strand_id
1 'polypeptide(L)'
;MQTQRLRIAIQKKGRLSKESQALLKQCGVKFNVMGERLVVHSENMPIDLLLVRDDDIPGLIMDGVVDLGFIGENELEEVRLDRKALGEPCEFVQLRRLDFGGCRLSIAIDKDEEYNGPQDLAGKRIATTYPQLLKAYMDEAGVPFSTCMLTGSVEVAPRAGLADAIADLVSTGATLEANGLKEAEVIFRSKATLIQRIGEFDADKAELINKLLTRMQGVQQAKESKYIMLHAPAGKLEQIKALLPGAEDPTVLPLSADKQKVAVHLVST
;
A
#
# COMPACT_ATOMS: atom_id res chain seq x y z
N MET A 1 17.77 -6.50 32.09
CA MET A 1 17.82 -5.67 30.86
C MET A 1 16.38 -5.43 30.42
N GLN A 2 15.93 -4.19 30.28
CA GLN A 2 14.62 -3.92 29.69
C GLN A 2 14.73 -4.30 28.20
N THR A 3 13.94 -5.27 27.77
CA THR A 3 13.85 -5.66 26.36
C THR A 3 13.42 -4.43 25.57
N GLN A 4 14.26 -3.97 24.65
CA GLN A 4 13.90 -2.82 23.82
C GLN A 4 12.70 -3.21 22.96
N ARG A 5 11.59 -2.48 23.11
CA ARG A 5 10.35 -2.76 22.38
C ARG A 5 10.51 -2.38 20.90
N LEU A 6 9.95 -3.18 20.01
CA LEU A 6 9.89 -2.90 18.58
C LEU A 6 8.91 -1.75 18.33
N ARG A 7 9.37 -0.66 17.71
CA ARG A 7 8.55 0.51 17.39
C ARG A 7 8.06 0.44 15.97
N ILE A 8 6.75 0.49 15.79
CA ILE A 8 6.09 0.44 14.48
C ILE A 8 5.27 1.70 14.28
N ALA A 9 5.60 2.50 13.28
CA ALA A 9 4.82 3.68 12.89
C ALA A 9 3.67 3.27 11.96
N ILE A 10 2.46 3.76 12.24
CA ILE A 10 1.28 3.61 11.40
C ILE A 10 0.54 4.93 11.31
N GLN A 11 -0.16 5.14 10.22
CA GLN A 11 -0.98 6.33 10.03
C GLN A 11 -2.06 6.43 11.09
N LYS A 12 -2.16 7.59 11.80
CA LYS A 12 -3.17 7.83 12.84
C LYS A 12 -4.59 7.86 12.28
N LYS A 13 -4.80 8.59 11.19
CA LYS A 13 -6.09 8.76 10.49
C LYS A 13 -5.82 8.67 8.98
N GLY A 14 -6.76 8.17 8.21
CA GLY A 14 -6.64 8.07 6.77
C GLY A 14 -6.81 6.64 6.23
N ARG A 15 -6.56 6.46 4.94
CA ARG A 15 -6.83 5.21 4.23
C ARG A 15 -6.09 4.01 4.81
N LEU A 16 -4.80 4.17 5.10
CA LEU A 16 -3.95 3.06 5.53
C LEU A 16 -4.10 2.70 7.02
N SER A 17 -4.67 3.61 7.84
CA SER A 17 -4.78 3.43 9.29
C SER A 17 -5.53 2.14 9.67
N LYS A 18 -6.72 1.95 9.13
CA LYS A 18 -7.58 0.79 9.47
C LYS A 18 -6.98 -0.53 8.97
N GLU A 19 -6.46 -0.54 7.76
CA GLU A 19 -5.93 -1.74 7.12
C GLU A 19 -4.62 -2.19 7.77
N SER A 20 -3.72 -1.25 8.11
CA SER A 20 -2.49 -1.55 8.85
C SER A 20 -2.78 -2.12 10.24
N GLN A 21 -3.74 -1.52 10.97
CA GLN A 21 -4.16 -2.02 12.26
C GLN A 21 -4.82 -3.41 12.16
N ALA A 22 -5.66 -3.63 11.14
CA ALA A 22 -6.30 -4.91 10.90
C ALA A 22 -5.27 -6.00 10.59
N LEU A 23 -4.27 -5.71 9.74
CA LEU A 23 -3.19 -6.63 9.42
C LEU A 23 -2.38 -7.01 10.67
N LEU A 24 -1.99 -6.03 11.50
CA LEU A 24 -1.28 -6.30 12.75
C LEU A 24 -2.10 -7.18 13.70
N LYS A 25 -3.42 -6.93 13.83
CA LYS A 25 -4.33 -7.77 14.62
C LYS A 25 -4.43 -9.19 14.07
N GLN A 26 -4.56 -9.35 12.76
CA GLN A 26 -4.54 -10.66 12.09
C GLN A 26 -3.22 -11.41 12.31
N CYS A 27 -2.10 -10.68 12.42
CA CYS A 27 -0.81 -11.24 12.81
C CYS A 27 -0.71 -11.57 14.31
N GLY A 28 -1.79 -11.42 15.08
CA GLY A 28 -1.87 -11.76 16.50
C GLY A 28 -1.29 -10.72 17.44
N VAL A 29 -1.06 -9.48 16.99
CA VAL A 29 -0.69 -8.36 17.86
C VAL A 29 -1.95 -7.84 18.54
N LYS A 30 -2.00 -7.92 19.87
CA LYS A 30 -3.15 -7.44 20.66
C LYS A 30 -2.88 -6.02 21.14
N PHE A 31 -3.73 -5.09 20.77
CA PHE A 31 -3.67 -3.69 21.19
C PHE A 31 -5.04 -3.03 21.04
N ASN A 32 -5.24 -1.96 21.80
CA ASN A 32 -6.46 -1.16 21.74
C ASN A 32 -6.09 0.32 21.55
N VAL A 33 -6.57 0.91 20.45
CA VAL A 33 -6.42 2.34 20.17
C VAL A 33 -7.58 3.07 20.81
N MET A 34 -7.30 3.81 21.88
CA MET A 34 -8.29 4.57 22.64
C MET A 34 -8.00 6.08 22.57
N GLY A 35 -9.00 6.83 22.16
CA GLY A 35 -8.93 8.30 22.14
C GLY A 35 -7.82 8.84 21.21
N GLU A 36 -7.18 9.92 21.64
CA GLU A 36 -6.16 10.65 20.87
C GLU A 36 -4.70 10.23 21.21
N ARG A 37 -4.51 9.02 21.74
CA ARG A 37 -3.16 8.53 22.08
C ARG A 37 -2.30 8.42 20.82
N LEU A 38 -1.06 8.85 20.95
CA LEU A 38 -0.05 8.78 19.89
C LEU A 38 0.84 7.52 20.01
N VAL A 39 0.93 6.93 21.20
CA VAL A 39 1.66 5.68 21.45
C VAL A 39 0.71 4.67 22.09
N VAL A 40 0.68 3.47 21.51
CA VAL A 40 -0.14 2.36 21.98
C VAL A 40 0.77 1.14 22.19
N HIS A 41 0.80 0.62 23.41
CA HIS A 41 1.56 -0.57 23.74
C HIS A 41 0.77 -1.84 23.42
N SER A 42 1.43 -2.81 22.79
CA SER A 42 0.84 -4.14 22.63
C SER A 42 0.81 -4.87 23.99
N GLU A 43 -0.28 -5.61 24.19
CA GLU A 43 -0.58 -6.34 25.43
C GLU A 43 0.18 -7.68 25.53
N ASN A 44 0.54 -8.26 24.39
CA ASN A 44 1.05 -9.62 24.30
C ASN A 44 2.42 -9.77 23.61
N MET A 45 2.96 -8.68 23.10
CA MET A 45 4.27 -8.66 22.43
C MET A 45 5.01 -7.38 22.81
N PRO A 46 6.34 -7.37 22.79
CA PRO A 46 7.12 -6.16 23.07
C PRO A 46 7.09 -5.20 21.84
N ILE A 47 5.91 -4.71 21.50
CA ILE A 47 5.65 -3.82 20.36
C ILE A 47 5.00 -2.54 20.86
N ASP A 48 5.48 -1.41 20.35
CA ASP A 48 4.89 -0.09 20.51
C ASP A 48 4.44 0.42 19.13
N LEU A 49 3.16 0.79 19.03
CA LEU A 49 2.61 1.41 17.84
C LEU A 49 2.63 2.93 18.01
N LEU A 50 3.28 3.62 17.08
CA LEU A 50 3.28 5.07 16.99
C LEU A 50 2.23 5.50 15.96
N LEU A 51 1.21 6.23 16.42
CA LEU A 51 0.13 6.75 15.59
C LEU A 51 0.49 8.17 15.17
N VAL A 52 1.01 8.32 13.97
CA VAL A 52 1.55 9.59 13.45
C VAL A 52 0.88 9.98 12.13
N ARG A 53 1.25 11.12 11.58
CA ARG A 53 0.84 11.50 10.22
C ARG A 53 1.59 10.62 9.22
N ASP A 54 1.01 10.41 8.04
CA ASP A 54 1.64 9.63 6.97
C ASP A 54 2.93 10.28 6.46
N ASP A 55 2.93 11.59 6.28
CA ASP A 55 4.09 12.37 5.86
C ASP A 55 5.28 12.29 6.83
N ASP A 56 5.04 12.01 8.11
CA ASP A 56 6.10 11.85 9.13
C ASP A 56 6.77 10.45 9.10
N ILE A 57 6.05 9.42 8.64
CA ILE A 57 6.51 8.01 8.76
C ILE A 57 7.84 7.76 8.04
N PRO A 58 8.04 8.19 6.77
CA PRO A 58 9.31 7.97 6.08
C PRO A 58 10.49 8.60 6.82
N GLY A 59 10.34 9.85 7.27
CA GLY A 59 11.37 10.56 8.03
C GLY A 59 11.76 9.81 9.31
N LEU A 60 10.78 9.36 10.10
CA LEU A 60 11.02 8.60 11.34
C LEU A 60 11.79 7.29 11.11
N ILE A 61 11.57 6.63 9.96
CA ILE A 61 12.32 5.43 9.56
C ILE A 61 13.73 5.79 9.13
N MET A 62 13.90 6.75 8.25
CA MET A 62 15.19 7.16 7.69
C MET A 62 16.12 7.74 8.77
N ASP A 63 15.56 8.38 9.79
CA ASP A 63 16.31 8.90 10.95
C ASP A 63 16.52 7.83 12.06
N GLY A 64 16.02 6.61 11.86
CA GLY A 64 16.18 5.51 12.82
C GLY A 64 15.39 5.66 14.14
N VAL A 65 14.40 6.56 14.17
CA VAL A 65 13.56 6.82 15.37
C VAL A 65 12.59 5.68 15.63
N VAL A 66 12.07 5.07 14.57
CA VAL A 66 11.21 3.87 14.61
C VAL A 66 11.85 2.74 13.83
N ASP A 67 11.49 1.51 14.18
CA ASP A 67 12.08 0.31 13.60
C ASP A 67 11.37 -0.08 12.28
N LEU A 68 10.03 -0.03 12.25
CA LEU A 68 9.18 -0.37 11.11
C LEU A 68 8.15 0.72 10.85
N GLY A 69 7.69 0.83 9.59
CA GLY A 69 6.62 1.77 9.21
C GLY A 69 5.70 1.21 8.13
N PHE A 70 4.40 1.46 8.26
CA PHE A 70 3.42 1.21 7.21
C PHE A 70 3.13 2.53 6.48
N ILE A 71 3.38 2.58 5.18
CA ILE A 71 3.28 3.80 4.38
C ILE A 71 2.84 3.50 2.95
N GLY A 72 2.29 4.48 2.25
CA GLY A 72 2.08 4.41 0.80
C GLY A 72 3.38 4.65 0.04
N GLU A 73 3.59 3.90 -1.04
CA GLU A 73 4.80 4.05 -1.87
C GLU A 73 4.93 5.47 -2.45
N ASN A 74 3.80 6.16 -2.69
CA ASN A 74 3.78 7.56 -3.14
C ASN A 74 4.40 8.51 -2.12
N GLU A 75 3.99 8.42 -0.86
CA GLU A 75 4.50 9.29 0.21
C GLU A 75 5.96 8.96 0.52
N LEU A 76 6.28 7.68 0.56
CA LEU A 76 7.64 7.20 0.78
C LEU A 76 8.61 7.74 -0.28
N GLU A 77 8.24 7.66 -1.55
CA GLU A 77 9.09 8.09 -2.66
C GLU A 77 9.19 9.62 -2.73
N GLU A 78 8.09 10.35 -2.47
CA GLU A 78 8.10 11.81 -2.39
C GLU A 78 9.12 12.29 -1.36
N VAL A 79 9.03 11.78 -0.12
CA VAL A 79 9.95 12.15 0.97
C VAL A 79 11.38 11.70 0.67
N ARG A 80 11.57 10.50 0.07
CA ARG A 80 12.89 10.01 -0.32
C ARG A 80 13.59 10.93 -1.33
N LEU A 81 12.84 11.36 -2.34
CA LEU A 81 13.35 12.27 -3.37
C LEU A 81 13.69 13.64 -2.79
N ASP A 82 12.84 14.17 -1.92
CA ASP A 82 13.05 15.45 -1.26
C ASP A 82 14.31 15.42 -0.39
N ARG A 83 14.43 14.45 0.50
CA ARG A 83 15.61 14.26 1.35
C ARG A 83 16.89 14.06 0.55
N LYS A 84 16.81 13.27 -0.53
CA LYS A 84 17.95 13.09 -1.45
C LYS A 84 18.41 14.41 -2.07
N ALA A 85 17.49 15.27 -2.48
CA ALA A 85 17.80 16.59 -3.03
C ALA A 85 18.47 17.51 -2.00
N LEU A 86 18.11 17.36 -0.71
CA LEU A 86 18.69 18.11 0.41
C LEU A 86 20.00 17.50 0.94
N GLY A 87 20.40 16.31 0.48
CA GLY A 87 21.56 15.59 0.99
C GLY A 87 21.35 14.98 2.38
N GLU A 88 20.11 14.75 2.78
CA GLU A 88 19.72 14.12 4.05
C GLU A 88 19.65 12.59 3.94
N PRO A 89 19.71 11.85 5.07
CA PRO A 89 19.49 10.41 5.07
C PRO A 89 18.14 10.05 4.43
N CYS A 90 18.16 9.19 3.39
CA CYS A 90 16.97 8.82 2.64
C CYS A 90 16.87 7.31 2.38
N GLU A 91 17.65 6.51 3.13
CA GLU A 91 17.72 5.07 2.95
C GLU A 91 16.80 4.32 3.90
N PHE A 92 16.22 3.23 3.41
CA PHE A 92 15.37 2.31 4.15
C PHE A 92 15.43 0.92 3.48
N VAL A 93 14.88 -0.09 4.15
CA VAL A 93 14.66 -1.42 3.57
C VAL A 93 13.17 -1.61 3.35
N GLN A 94 12.76 -1.88 2.12
CA GLN A 94 11.40 -2.30 1.82
C GLN A 94 11.26 -3.79 2.13
N LEU A 95 10.49 -4.13 3.16
CA LEU A 95 10.30 -5.51 3.60
C LEU A 95 9.22 -6.22 2.80
N ARG A 96 8.12 -5.52 2.52
CA ARG A 96 6.95 -6.11 1.85
C ARG A 96 6.03 -5.06 1.24
N ARG A 97 5.64 -5.26 0.00
CA ARG A 97 4.52 -4.58 -0.63
C ARG A 97 3.22 -5.25 -0.20
N LEU A 98 2.21 -4.46 0.18
CA LEU A 98 0.95 -4.97 0.75
C LEU A 98 -0.17 -4.99 -0.29
N ASP A 99 -1.25 -5.73 0.00
CA ASP A 99 -2.39 -5.95 -0.89
C ASP A 99 -3.48 -4.85 -0.81
N PHE A 100 -3.22 -3.77 -0.09
CA PHE A 100 -4.15 -2.67 0.14
C PHE A 100 -3.54 -1.29 -0.15
N GLY A 101 -4.35 -0.24 0.01
CA GLY A 101 -3.92 1.16 -0.15
C GLY A 101 -3.59 1.54 -1.59
N GLY A 102 -4.07 0.76 -2.59
CA GLY A 102 -3.81 1.02 -3.99
C GLY A 102 -4.32 2.38 -4.45
N CYS A 103 -3.47 3.17 -5.11
CA CYS A 103 -3.81 4.41 -5.78
C CYS A 103 -2.78 4.69 -6.89
N ARG A 104 -3.03 5.73 -7.64
CA ARG A 104 -2.10 6.22 -8.65
C ARG A 104 -1.99 7.74 -8.59
N LEU A 105 -0.80 8.26 -8.76
CA LEU A 105 -0.58 9.68 -8.99
C LEU A 105 -0.73 9.92 -10.49
N SER A 106 -1.61 10.81 -10.86
CA SER A 106 -1.94 11.05 -12.27
C SER A 106 -1.96 12.52 -12.59
N ILE A 107 -1.53 12.85 -13.80
CA ILE A 107 -1.80 14.15 -14.42
C ILE A 107 -3.30 14.18 -14.75
N ALA A 108 -3.95 15.27 -14.39
CA ALA A 108 -5.31 15.56 -14.82
C ALA A 108 -5.41 16.98 -15.39
N ILE A 109 -6.17 17.12 -16.45
CA ILE A 109 -6.37 18.36 -17.21
C ILE A 109 -7.87 18.66 -17.30
N ASP A 110 -8.23 19.82 -17.83
CA ASP A 110 -9.63 20.13 -18.14
C ASP A 110 -10.20 19.04 -19.06
N LYS A 111 -11.44 18.65 -18.83
CA LYS A 111 -12.12 17.57 -19.57
C LYS A 111 -12.23 17.85 -21.08
N ASP A 112 -12.27 19.14 -21.46
CA ASP A 112 -12.44 19.59 -22.84
C ASP A 112 -11.08 19.82 -23.56
N GLU A 113 -9.94 19.79 -22.84
CA GLU A 113 -8.61 19.84 -23.44
C GLU A 113 -8.18 18.47 -24.00
N GLU A 114 -7.39 18.47 -25.07
CA GLU A 114 -6.72 17.27 -25.58
C GLU A 114 -5.38 17.05 -24.90
N TYR A 115 -4.98 15.80 -24.75
CA TYR A 115 -3.69 15.40 -24.19
C TYR A 115 -3.07 14.28 -25.01
N ASN A 116 -1.89 14.54 -25.57
CA ASN A 116 -1.15 13.60 -26.42
C ASN A 116 0.16 13.15 -25.77
N GLY A 117 0.50 13.70 -24.61
CA GLY A 117 1.71 13.37 -23.86
C GLY A 117 2.27 14.52 -23.04
N PRO A 118 3.36 14.29 -22.30
CA PRO A 118 3.92 15.28 -21.36
C PRO A 118 4.35 16.60 -22.04
N GLN A 119 4.60 16.57 -23.35
CA GLN A 119 5.00 17.78 -24.11
C GLN A 119 3.89 18.85 -24.13
N ASP A 120 2.62 18.45 -24.01
CA ASP A 120 1.48 19.38 -23.94
C ASP A 120 1.46 20.19 -22.62
N LEU A 121 2.27 19.79 -21.65
CA LEU A 121 2.46 20.49 -20.37
C LEU A 121 3.65 21.46 -20.36
N ALA A 122 4.34 21.63 -21.48
CA ALA A 122 5.49 22.53 -21.57
C ALA A 122 5.13 23.96 -21.21
N GLY A 123 5.81 24.55 -20.22
CA GLY A 123 5.58 25.90 -19.70
C GLY A 123 4.31 26.05 -18.85
N LYS A 124 3.49 25.02 -18.70
CA LYS A 124 2.30 25.03 -17.86
C LYS A 124 2.64 25.04 -16.37
N ARG A 125 1.70 25.52 -15.56
CA ARG A 125 1.74 25.47 -14.10
C ARG A 125 0.88 24.30 -13.62
N ILE A 126 1.48 23.38 -12.85
CA ILE A 126 0.82 22.15 -12.40
C ILE A 126 0.67 22.19 -10.87
N ALA A 127 -0.57 22.08 -10.39
CA ALA A 127 -0.83 22.00 -8.96
C ALA A 127 -0.67 20.56 -8.44
N THR A 128 -0.03 20.38 -7.30
CA THR A 128 0.22 19.06 -6.72
C THR A 128 0.56 19.12 -5.23
N THR A 129 0.33 18.01 -4.52
CA THR A 129 0.90 17.72 -3.20
C THR A 129 2.18 16.87 -3.28
N TYR A 130 2.56 16.44 -4.51
CA TYR A 130 3.70 15.54 -4.77
C TYR A 130 4.70 16.17 -5.75
N PRO A 131 5.35 17.31 -5.37
CA PRO A 131 6.22 18.05 -6.28
C PRO A 131 7.46 17.28 -6.74
N GLN A 132 8.01 16.38 -5.90
CA GLN A 132 9.23 15.65 -6.25
C GLN A 132 8.94 14.51 -7.23
N LEU A 133 7.84 13.77 -7.05
CA LEU A 133 7.40 12.76 -8.00
C LEU A 133 7.03 13.38 -9.35
N LEU A 134 6.30 14.50 -9.33
CA LEU A 134 5.97 15.24 -10.53
C LEU A 134 7.24 15.73 -11.23
N LYS A 135 8.19 16.31 -10.47
CA LYS A 135 9.46 16.78 -11.01
C LYS A 135 10.25 15.65 -11.65
N ALA A 136 10.37 14.51 -10.98
CA ALA A 136 11.11 13.35 -11.52
C ALA A 136 10.52 12.90 -12.87
N TYR A 137 9.19 12.83 -12.99
CA TYR A 137 8.50 12.48 -14.23
C TYR A 137 8.74 13.51 -15.34
N MET A 138 8.58 14.80 -15.04
CA MET A 138 8.73 15.87 -16.03
C MET A 138 10.20 16.03 -16.48
N ASP A 139 11.15 15.85 -15.57
CA ASP A 139 12.61 15.86 -15.89
C ASP A 139 12.96 14.69 -16.82
N GLU A 140 12.43 13.49 -16.59
CA GLU A 140 12.62 12.32 -17.46
C GLU A 140 12.05 12.57 -18.86
N ALA A 141 10.90 13.24 -18.95
CA ALA A 141 10.29 13.64 -20.21
C ALA A 141 11.00 14.83 -20.90
N GLY A 142 11.89 15.52 -20.20
CA GLY A 142 12.57 16.71 -20.70
C GLY A 142 11.66 17.92 -20.90
N VAL A 143 10.57 18.02 -20.10
CA VAL A 143 9.52 19.04 -20.26
C VAL A 143 9.65 20.12 -19.17
N PRO A 144 9.89 21.38 -19.52
CA PRO A 144 9.90 22.49 -18.56
C PRO A 144 8.50 22.81 -18.08
N PHE A 145 8.33 22.99 -16.78
CA PHE A 145 7.05 23.31 -16.13
C PHE A 145 7.27 24.14 -14.86
N SER A 146 6.21 24.59 -14.24
CA SER A 146 6.24 25.21 -12.92
C SER A 146 5.24 24.53 -11.98
N THR A 147 5.58 24.48 -10.69
CA THR A 147 4.74 23.82 -9.68
C THR A 147 3.94 24.85 -8.88
N CYS A 148 2.66 24.52 -8.62
CA CYS A 148 1.82 25.17 -7.62
C CYS A 148 1.62 24.19 -6.46
N MET A 149 2.35 24.38 -5.36
CA MET A 149 2.25 23.48 -4.20
C MET A 149 0.95 23.73 -3.44
N LEU A 150 0.15 22.68 -3.24
CA LEU A 150 -1.05 22.67 -2.40
C LEU A 150 -0.99 21.46 -1.45
N THR A 151 -1.54 21.61 -0.25
CA THR A 151 -1.57 20.54 0.77
C THR A 151 -2.89 19.78 0.82
N GLY A 152 -3.78 20.00 -0.16
CA GLY A 152 -5.08 19.34 -0.31
C GLY A 152 -5.97 20.12 -1.26
N SER A 153 -7.09 19.52 -1.66
CA SER A 153 -8.07 20.10 -2.59
C SER A 153 -7.43 20.60 -3.89
N VAL A 154 -6.48 19.85 -4.40
CA VAL A 154 -5.69 20.19 -5.60
C VAL A 154 -6.60 20.37 -6.83
N GLU A 155 -7.71 19.63 -6.87
CA GLU A 155 -8.69 19.60 -7.96
C GLU A 155 -9.38 20.97 -8.22
N VAL A 156 -9.37 21.85 -7.23
CA VAL A 156 -9.95 23.20 -7.42
C VAL A 156 -9.00 24.19 -8.09
N ALA A 157 -7.69 23.87 -8.15
CA ALA A 157 -6.67 24.80 -8.61
C ALA A 157 -6.89 25.33 -10.04
N PRO A 158 -7.26 24.52 -11.04
CA PRO A 158 -7.52 25.03 -12.39
C PRO A 158 -8.70 26.01 -12.43
N ARG A 159 -9.80 25.70 -11.76
CA ARG A 159 -10.97 26.60 -11.69
C ARG A 159 -10.69 27.90 -10.95
N ALA A 160 -9.77 27.88 -10.00
CA ALA A 160 -9.33 29.07 -9.27
C ALA A 160 -8.28 29.88 -10.04
N GLY A 161 -7.86 29.43 -11.23
CA GLY A 161 -6.82 30.09 -12.02
C GLY A 161 -5.42 30.00 -11.40
N LEU A 162 -5.19 29.05 -10.52
CA LEU A 162 -3.92 28.83 -9.83
C LEU A 162 -2.96 27.93 -10.63
N ALA A 163 -3.50 27.09 -11.49
CA ALA A 163 -2.74 26.14 -12.29
C ALA A 163 -3.48 25.79 -13.59
N ASP A 164 -2.75 25.30 -14.59
CA ASP A 164 -3.30 24.86 -15.88
C ASP A 164 -3.68 23.38 -15.86
N ALA A 165 -3.02 22.60 -14.99
CA ALA A 165 -3.24 21.18 -14.81
C ALA A 165 -2.98 20.79 -13.35
N ILE A 166 -3.27 19.55 -12.98
CA ILE A 166 -2.95 19.01 -11.66
C ILE A 166 -2.22 17.69 -11.77
N ALA A 167 -1.46 17.36 -10.73
CA ALA A 167 -0.95 16.01 -10.48
C ALA A 167 -1.38 15.59 -9.07
N ASP A 168 -2.33 14.65 -8.98
CA ASP A 168 -2.88 14.22 -7.69
C ASP A 168 -3.22 12.74 -7.65
N LEU A 169 -3.46 12.23 -6.43
CA LEU A 169 -3.81 10.83 -6.20
C LEU A 169 -5.22 10.52 -6.68
N VAL A 170 -5.31 9.58 -7.59
CA VAL A 170 -6.56 9.10 -8.14
C VAL A 170 -6.81 7.66 -7.66
N SER A 171 -8.01 7.41 -7.14
CA SER A 171 -8.51 6.06 -6.86
C SER A 171 -9.56 5.66 -7.90
N THR A 172 -10.70 6.37 -7.92
CA THR A 172 -11.82 6.10 -8.84
C THR A 172 -11.97 7.16 -9.94
N GLY A 173 -11.43 8.35 -9.74
CA GLY A 173 -11.58 9.49 -10.66
C GLY A 173 -12.83 10.38 -10.42
N ALA A 174 -13.73 9.96 -9.53
CA ALA A 174 -14.98 10.69 -9.29
C ALA A 174 -14.78 12.15 -8.85
N THR A 175 -13.73 12.43 -8.05
CA THR A 175 -13.41 13.80 -7.63
C THR A 175 -12.94 14.66 -8.79
N LEU A 176 -12.16 14.09 -9.71
CA LEU A 176 -11.72 14.79 -10.93
C LEU A 176 -12.93 15.17 -11.80
N GLU A 177 -13.80 14.22 -12.09
CA GLU A 177 -15.01 14.45 -12.90
C GLU A 177 -15.92 15.51 -12.29
N ALA A 178 -16.14 15.46 -10.97
CA ALA A 178 -16.94 16.45 -10.26
C ALA A 178 -16.37 17.87 -10.35
N ASN A 179 -15.06 18.01 -10.60
CA ASN A 179 -14.38 19.29 -10.78
C ASN A 179 -14.14 19.66 -12.26
N GLY A 180 -14.69 18.89 -13.21
CA GLY A 180 -14.55 19.15 -14.64
C GLY A 180 -13.17 18.78 -15.19
N LEU A 181 -12.48 17.88 -14.51
CA LEU A 181 -11.16 17.37 -14.92
C LEU A 181 -11.29 15.94 -15.43
N LYS A 182 -10.35 15.54 -16.27
CA LYS A 182 -10.14 14.13 -16.67
C LYS A 182 -8.72 13.68 -16.38
N GLU A 183 -8.58 12.43 -16.00
CA GLU A 183 -7.28 11.79 -15.87
C GLU A 183 -6.65 11.65 -17.26
N ALA A 184 -5.47 12.22 -17.43
CA ALA A 184 -4.74 12.23 -18.71
C ALA A 184 -3.64 11.18 -18.73
N GLU A 185 -2.84 11.09 -17.69
CA GLU A 185 -1.71 10.17 -17.62
C GLU A 185 -1.39 9.73 -16.19
N VAL A 186 -1.08 8.45 -16.01
CA VAL A 186 -0.62 7.90 -14.73
C VAL A 186 0.88 8.00 -14.66
N ILE A 187 1.42 8.79 -13.73
CA ILE A 187 2.85 9.00 -13.56
C ILE A 187 3.48 8.16 -12.46
N PHE A 188 2.69 7.70 -11.48
CA PHE A 188 3.17 6.81 -10.42
C PHE A 188 2.06 5.90 -9.92
N ARG A 189 2.36 4.62 -9.70
CA ARG A 189 1.42 3.65 -9.10
C ARG A 189 1.90 3.27 -7.71
N SER A 190 1.00 3.37 -6.73
CA SER A 190 1.29 3.19 -5.33
C SER A 190 0.40 2.11 -4.71
N LYS A 191 1.00 1.37 -3.78
CA LYS A 191 0.32 0.53 -2.79
C LYS A 191 0.91 0.82 -1.41
N ALA A 192 0.27 0.30 -0.38
CA ALA A 192 0.88 0.29 0.94
C ALA A 192 2.12 -0.62 0.96
N THR A 193 3.11 -0.25 1.74
CA THR A 193 4.34 -1.01 1.95
C THR A 193 4.73 -1.01 3.41
N LEU A 194 5.38 -2.09 3.85
CA LEU A 194 6.07 -2.17 5.13
C LEU A 194 7.55 -1.90 4.89
N ILE A 195 8.07 -0.88 5.55
CA ILE A 195 9.47 -0.48 5.48
C ILE A 195 10.14 -0.62 6.84
N GLN A 196 11.47 -0.70 6.81
CA GLN A 196 12.35 -0.86 7.96
C GLN A 196 13.49 0.16 7.89
N ARG A 197 13.90 0.67 9.06
CA ARG A 197 15.12 1.49 9.15
C ARG A 197 16.37 0.69 8.76
N ILE A 198 17.39 1.39 8.32
CA ILE A 198 18.73 0.85 8.11
C ILE A 198 19.39 0.55 9.47
N GLY A 199 20.35 -0.34 9.46
CA GLY A 199 21.15 -0.72 10.62
C GLY A 199 20.70 -2.04 11.27
N GLU A 200 21.50 -2.48 12.23
CA GLU A 200 21.31 -3.76 12.90
C GLU A 200 20.21 -3.69 13.97
N PHE A 201 19.62 -4.85 14.24
CA PHE A 201 18.70 -5.07 15.35
C PHE A 201 19.32 -6.07 16.32
N ASP A 202 18.98 -5.92 17.61
CA ASP A 202 19.23 -6.98 18.56
C ASP A 202 18.47 -8.26 18.17
N ALA A 203 18.92 -9.41 18.68
CA ALA A 203 18.38 -10.70 18.32
C ALA A 203 16.86 -10.81 18.58
N ASP A 204 16.39 -10.24 19.70
CA ASP A 204 14.98 -10.30 20.10
C ASP A 204 14.09 -9.52 19.10
N LYS A 205 14.53 -8.31 18.71
CA LYS A 205 13.81 -7.53 17.69
C LYS A 205 13.84 -8.20 16.32
N ALA A 206 15.00 -8.73 15.91
CA ALA A 206 15.13 -9.42 14.63
C ALA A 206 14.21 -10.65 14.56
N GLU A 207 14.14 -11.46 15.62
CA GLU A 207 13.21 -12.59 15.72
C GLU A 207 11.75 -12.12 15.64
N LEU A 208 11.40 -11.05 16.33
CA LEU A 208 10.05 -10.51 16.33
C LEU A 208 9.64 -9.98 14.95
N ILE A 209 10.54 -9.32 14.24
CA ILE A 209 10.33 -8.86 12.84
C ILE A 209 10.08 -10.07 11.94
N ASN A 210 10.92 -11.09 11.98
CA ASN A 210 10.77 -12.30 11.20
C ASN A 210 9.44 -13.03 11.49
N LYS A 211 9.06 -13.10 12.76
CA LYS A 211 7.76 -13.66 13.18
C LYS A 211 6.57 -12.87 12.61
N LEU A 212 6.63 -11.54 12.62
CA LEU A 212 5.61 -10.71 12.01
C LEU A 212 5.52 -10.92 10.50
N LEU A 213 6.65 -10.93 9.80
CA LEU A 213 6.71 -11.15 8.34
C LEU A 213 6.14 -12.52 7.94
N THR A 214 6.48 -13.58 8.68
CA THR A 214 5.94 -14.92 8.47
C THR A 214 4.42 -14.94 8.65
N ARG A 215 3.91 -14.28 9.70
CA ARG A 215 2.46 -14.18 9.94
C ARG A 215 1.74 -13.36 8.89
N MET A 216 2.33 -12.24 8.44
CA MET A 216 1.79 -11.44 7.34
C MET A 216 1.67 -12.26 6.05
N GLN A 217 2.66 -13.10 5.77
CA GLN A 217 2.62 -14.00 4.63
C GLN A 217 1.46 -14.99 4.75
N GLY A 218 1.29 -15.62 5.91
CA GLY A 218 0.18 -16.54 6.14
C GLY A 218 -1.18 -15.85 6.03
N VAL A 219 -1.32 -14.61 6.54
CA VAL A 219 -2.56 -13.82 6.39
C VAL A 219 -2.86 -13.54 4.91
N GLN A 220 -1.86 -13.18 4.13
CA GLN A 220 -2.03 -12.90 2.70
C GLN A 220 -2.41 -14.18 1.94
N GLN A 221 -1.71 -15.27 2.16
CA GLN A 221 -2.03 -16.56 1.54
C GLN A 221 -3.46 -17.02 1.88
N ALA A 222 -3.88 -16.83 3.14
CA ALA A 222 -5.24 -17.19 3.54
C ALA A 222 -6.34 -16.36 2.86
N LYS A 223 -6.04 -15.11 2.44
CA LYS A 223 -6.98 -14.28 1.66
C LYS A 223 -7.07 -14.72 0.20
N GLU A 224 -5.96 -15.13 -0.38
CA GLU A 224 -5.87 -15.56 -1.78
C GLU A 224 -6.35 -16.99 -1.98
N SER A 225 -6.19 -17.84 -0.96
CA SER A 225 -6.59 -19.24 -1.00
C SER A 225 -8.07 -19.44 -0.63
N LYS A 226 -8.76 -20.27 -1.41
CA LYS A 226 -10.15 -20.68 -1.13
C LYS A 226 -10.20 -22.20 -0.99
N TYR A 227 -10.82 -22.64 0.10
CA TYR A 227 -11.13 -24.05 0.28
C TYR A 227 -12.47 -24.37 -0.38
N ILE A 228 -12.45 -25.23 -1.39
CA ILE A 228 -13.63 -25.65 -2.12
C ILE A 228 -13.96 -27.08 -1.70
N MET A 229 -15.20 -27.31 -1.26
CA MET A 229 -15.74 -28.63 -1.00
C MET A 229 -16.98 -28.83 -1.86
N LEU A 230 -17.00 -29.88 -2.64
CA LEU A 230 -18.14 -30.21 -3.49
C LEU A 230 -18.41 -31.71 -3.52
N HIS A 231 -19.65 -32.06 -3.84
CA HIS A 231 -20.08 -33.44 -4.07
C HIS A 231 -20.27 -33.64 -5.58
N ALA A 232 -19.74 -34.71 -6.11
CA ALA A 232 -19.79 -35.03 -7.53
C ALA A 232 -20.02 -36.49 -7.82
N PRO A 233 -20.56 -36.86 -8.99
CA PRO A 233 -20.49 -38.21 -9.51
C PRO A 233 -19.03 -38.62 -9.72
N ALA A 234 -18.64 -39.80 -9.27
CA ALA A 234 -17.26 -40.31 -9.37
C ALA A 234 -16.71 -40.26 -10.82
N GLY A 235 -17.56 -40.58 -11.82
CA GLY A 235 -17.20 -40.51 -13.22
C GLY A 235 -16.93 -39.11 -13.79
N LYS A 236 -17.18 -38.06 -13.03
CA LYS A 236 -16.87 -36.65 -13.41
C LYS A 236 -15.63 -36.08 -12.72
N LEU A 237 -14.95 -36.89 -11.91
CA LEU A 237 -13.81 -36.44 -11.09
C LEU A 237 -12.70 -35.80 -11.93
N GLU A 238 -12.30 -36.42 -13.02
CA GLU A 238 -11.22 -35.89 -13.87
C GLU A 238 -11.60 -34.59 -14.58
N GLN A 239 -12.88 -34.41 -14.93
CA GLN A 239 -13.38 -33.16 -15.48
C GLN A 239 -13.35 -32.04 -14.43
N ILE A 240 -13.67 -32.36 -13.18
CA ILE A 240 -13.63 -31.39 -12.07
C ILE A 240 -12.19 -30.99 -11.77
N LYS A 241 -11.26 -31.95 -11.74
CA LYS A 241 -9.82 -31.65 -11.55
C LYS A 241 -9.28 -30.72 -12.65
N ALA A 242 -9.70 -30.94 -13.89
CA ALA A 242 -9.28 -30.08 -15.01
C ALA A 242 -9.85 -28.65 -14.95
N LEU A 243 -11.09 -28.50 -14.44
CA LEU A 243 -11.76 -27.19 -14.31
C LEU A 243 -11.32 -26.42 -13.08
N LEU A 244 -10.90 -27.09 -12.02
CA LEU A 244 -10.51 -26.51 -10.74
C LEU A 244 -9.10 -27.01 -10.38
N PRO A 245 -8.07 -26.51 -11.09
CA PRO A 245 -6.69 -26.84 -10.74
C PRO A 245 -6.39 -26.24 -9.36
N GLY A 246 -6.27 -27.09 -8.35
CA GLY A 246 -5.88 -26.69 -7.00
C GLY A 246 -4.37 -26.53 -6.88
N ALA A 247 -3.94 -25.93 -5.77
CA ALA A 247 -2.51 -25.82 -5.42
C ALA A 247 -1.88 -27.21 -5.14
N GLU A 248 -2.72 -28.19 -4.77
CA GLU A 248 -2.35 -29.58 -4.47
C GLU A 248 -3.39 -30.53 -5.06
N ASP A 249 -3.04 -31.82 -5.15
CA ASP A 249 -3.99 -32.86 -5.54
C ASP A 249 -5.20 -32.85 -4.60
N PRO A 250 -6.43 -32.91 -5.15
CA PRO A 250 -7.62 -32.88 -4.33
C PRO A 250 -7.79 -34.15 -3.48
N THR A 251 -8.22 -33.96 -2.23
CA THR A 251 -8.66 -35.07 -1.41
C THR A 251 -10.02 -35.56 -1.88
N VAL A 252 -10.12 -36.84 -2.22
CA VAL A 252 -11.36 -37.45 -2.69
C VAL A 252 -11.85 -38.50 -1.71
N LEU A 253 -13.08 -38.32 -1.20
CA LEU A 253 -13.71 -39.24 -0.26
C LEU A 253 -14.98 -39.86 -0.87
N PRO A 254 -15.18 -41.19 -0.84
CA PRO A 254 -16.43 -41.80 -1.29
C PRO A 254 -17.56 -41.45 -0.34
N LEU A 255 -18.70 -41.03 -0.88
CA LEU A 255 -19.88 -40.63 -0.11
C LEU A 255 -20.95 -41.77 -0.01
N SER A 256 -20.82 -42.80 -0.83
CA SER A 256 -21.76 -43.91 -0.87
C SER A 256 -21.03 -45.24 -0.90
N ALA A 257 -21.67 -46.31 -0.42
CA ALA A 257 -21.10 -47.65 -0.40
C ALA A 257 -20.77 -48.18 -1.81
N ASP A 258 -21.52 -47.76 -2.83
CA ASP A 258 -21.31 -48.06 -4.24
C ASP A 258 -20.26 -47.21 -4.93
N LYS A 259 -19.64 -46.25 -4.20
CA LYS A 259 -18.65 -45.29 -4.66
C LYS A 259 -19.04 -44.45 -5.89
N GLN A 260 -20.34 -44.33 -6.19
CA GLN A 260 -20.81 -43.55 -7.32
C GLN A 260 -20.77 -42.03 -7.09
N LYS A 261 -20.73 -41.58 -5.82
CA LYS A 261 -20.59 -40.18 -5.43
C LYS A 261 -19.36 -39.99 -4.59
N VAL A 262 -18.69 -38.87 -4.80
CA VAL A 262 -17.49 -38.48 -4.07
C VAL A 262 -17.61 -37.08 -3.54
N ALA A 263 -17.03 -36.83 -2.37
CA ALA A 263 -16.69 -35.49 -1.90
C ALA A 263 -15.29 -35.16 -2.40
N VAL A 264 -15.14 -34.00 -3.01
CA VAL A 264 -13.86 -33.48 -3.52
C VAL A 264 -13.55 -32.23 -2.72
N HIS A 265 -12.39 -32.23 -2.08
CA HIS A 265 -11.87 -31.12 -1.31
C HIS A 265 -10.59 -30.63 -1.98
N LEU A 266 -10.53 -29.35 -2.30
CA LEU A 266 -9.35 -28.74 -2.91
C LEU A 266 -9.12 -27.32 -2.40
N VAL A 267 -7.88 -26.87 -2.45
CA VAL A 267 -7.48 -25.49 -2.19
C VAL A 267 -7.22 -24.84 -3.55
N SER A 268 -7.99 -23.79 -3.87
CA SER A 268 -7.75 -22.95 -5.05
C SER A 268 -7.02 -21.69 -4.62
N THR A 269 -6.01 -21.30 -5.35
CA THR A 269 -5.24 -20.06 -5.20
C THR A 269 -5.56 -19.11 -6.33
#